data_e075d38c879804b5c48d9b50cc231171
#
_entry.id   e075d38c879804b5c48d9b50cc231171
#
_cell.length_a   1.000
_cell.length_b   1.000
_cell.length_c   1.000
_cell.angle_alpha   90.00
_cell.angle_beta   90.00
_cell.angle_gamma   90.00
#
_symmetry.space_group_name_H-M   'P 1'
#
loop_
_entity.id
_entity.type
_entity.pdbx_description
1 polymer ?
#
loop_
_entity_poly.entity_id
_entity_poly.type
_entity_poly.pdbx_seq_one_letter_code
_entity_poly.pdbx_strand_id
1 'polypeptide(L)'
;MVDPKDQVNIETEAQEQLRSETLKFLFETSSEAFKQQSDLDESVWRSMPFIGALFGFAVSIIGSVSKRHDFSYTMPDIFYFLSIAAFCAAFFYVCLTVVIRNFEYPAKSSETRDYAHKLTDWYKSNKEHHQRIDAKVVDDMRRFMVDQLASANETNLTNVRKRLMARSRAIIFLLFGFLFISVSEMFIFTADRLSSNGASHHVSSPTVRNTSASGEIQQTPGATQGDASAPRR
;
A
#
# COMPACT_ATOMS: atom_id res chain seq x y z
N MET A 1 44.12 39.95 -37.41
CA MET A 1 44.17 40.45 -36.04
C MET A 1 42.69 40.67 -35.68
N VAL A 2 42.07 39.85 -34.80
CA VAL A 2 40.65 40.00 -34.45
C VAL A 2 40.55 41.16 -33.48
N ASP A 3 39.55 42.04 -33.68
CA ASP A 3 39.30 43.16 -32.80
C ASP A 3 39.01 42.66 -31.37
N PRO A 4 39.64 43.18 -30.30
CA PRO A 4 39.38 42.76 -28.92
C PRO A 4 37.90 42.91 -28.53
N LYS A 5 37.11 43.78 -29.17
CA LYS A 5 35.66 43.89 -28.95
C LYS A 5 34.90 42.68 -29.52
N ASP A 6 35.35 42.12 -30.64
CA ASP A 6 34.73 40.93 -31.24
C ASP A 6 35.02 39.67 -30.40
N GLN A 7 36.19 39.57 -29.76
CA GLN A 7 36.51 38.46 -28.85
C GLN A 7 35.64 38.48 -27.59
N VAL A 8 35.41 39.62 -26.97
CA VAL A 8 34.53 39.76 -25.79
C VAL A 8 33.08 39.36 -26.13
N ASN A 9 32.59 39.72 -27.29
CA ASN A 9 31.24 39.37 -27.71
C ASN A 9 31.09 37.86 -27.95
N ILE A 10 32.09 37.22 -28.57
CA ILE A 10 32.09 35.76 -28.84
C ILE A 10 32.14 34.98 -27.52
N GLU A 11 32.96 35.39 -26.55
CA GLU A 11 33.00 34.73 -25.24
C GLU A 11 31.69 34.87 -24.46
N THR A 12 31.05 36.04 -24.52
CA THR A 12 29.76 36.27 -23.87
C THR A 12 28.65 35.42 -24.48
N GLU A 13 28.58 35.32 -25.81
CA GLU A 13 27.59 34.48 -26.51
C GLU A 13 27.81 32.98 -26.20
N ALA A 14 29.05 32.53 -26.18
CA ALA A 14 29.38 31.15 -25.83
C ALA A 14 28.98 30.80 -24.37
N GLN A 15 29.17 31.73 -23.42
CA GLN A 15 28.75 31.56 -22.03
C GLN A 15 27.23 31.54 -21.89
N GLU A 16 26.50 32.41 -22.60
CA GLU A 16 25.03 32.41 -22.60
C GLU A 16 24.49 31.10 -23.17
N GLN A 17 25.08 30.61 -24.26
CA GLN A 17 24.67 29.35 -24.86
C GLN A 17 24.91 28.15 -23.92
N LEU A 18 26.10 28.05 -23.31
CA LEU A 18 26.42 27.01 -22.32
C LEU A 18 25.47 27.03 -21.14
N ARG A 19 25.11 28.23 -20.64
CA ARG A 19 24.13 28.40 -19.56
C ARG A 19 22.74 27.91 -19.96
N SER A 20 22.29 28.23 -21.16
CA SER A 20 20.97 27.80 -21.67
C SER A 20 20.93 26.27 -21.84
N GLU A 21 21.97 25.65 -22.37
CA GLU A 21 22.09 24.19 -22.49
C GLU A 21 22.11 23.51 -21.12
N THR A 22 22.84 24.08 -20.15
CA THR A 22 22.88 23.57 -18.77
C THR A 22 21.49 23.63 -18.12
N LEU A 23 20.77 24.74 -18.26
CA LEU A 23 19.41 24.88 -17.75
C LEU A 23 18.45 23.89 -18.41
N LYS A 24 18.59 23.65 -19.70
CA LYS A 24 17.80 22.64 -20.41
C LYS A 24 18.06 21.23 -19.85
N PHE A 25 19.31 20.85 -19.69
CA PHE A 25 19.71 19.59 -19.11
C PHE A 25 19.16 19.40 -17.67
N LEU A 26 19.28 20.43 -16.83
CA LEU A 26 18.75 20.40 -15.46
C LEU A 26 17.23 20.25 -15.45
N PHE A 27 16.53 20.94 -16.34
CA PHE A 27 15.09 20.82 -16.46
C PHE A 27 14.65 19.43 -16.89
N GLU A 28 15.29 18.86 -17.91
CA GLU A 28 15.00 17.52 -18.40
C GLU A 28 15.25 16.48 -17.30
N THR A 29 16.40 16.56 -16.62
CA THR A 29 16.77 15.64 -15.53
C THR A 29 15.81 15.75 -14.34
N SER A 30 15.45 16.97 -13.94
CA SER A 30 14.52 17.20 -12.82
C SER A 30 13.10 16.73 -13.14
N SER A 31 12.68 16.93 -14.40
CA SER A 31 11.37 16.46 -14.90
C SER A 31 11.29 14.94 -14.95
N GLU A 32 12.36 14.28 -15.40
CA GLU A 32 12.44 12.83 -15.42
C GLU A 32 12.44 12.24 -14.00
N ALA A 33 13.18 12.82 -13.07
CA ALA A 33 13.18 12.43 -11.66
C ALA A 33 11.78 12.58 -11.04
N PHE A 34 11.08 13.68 -11.33
CA PHE A 34 9.70 13.89 -10.88
C PHE A 34 8.75 12.82 -11.43
N LYS A 35 8.87 12.50 -12.72
CA LYS A 35 8.07 11.45 -13.36
C LYS A 35 8.30 10.09 -12.71
N GLN A 36 9.56 9.72 -12.50
CA GLN A 36 9.90 8.45 -11.81
C GLN A 36 9.31 8.37 -10.41
N GLN A 37 9.35 9.47 -9.65
CA GLN A 37 8.73 9.50 -8.31
C GLN A 37 7.21 9.38 -8.37
N SER A 38 6.57 10.02 -9.35
CA SER A 38 5.12 9.89 -9.58
C SER A 38 4.73 8.46 -9.95
N ASP A 39 5.50 7.79 -10.80
CA ASP A 39 5.27 6.40 -11.19
C ASP A 39 5.44 5.44 -10.00
N LEU A 40 6.42 5.70 -9.13
CA LEU A 40 6.61 4.95 -7.89
C LEU A 40 5.43 5.15 -6.92
N ASP A 41 4.95 6.37 -6.75
CA ASP A 41 3.79 6.66 -5.92
C ASP A 41 2.54 5.94 -6.45
N GLU A 42 2.29 6.02 -7.75
CA GLU A 42 1.18 5.31 -8.40
C GLU A 42 1.29 3.78 -8.21
N SER A 43 2.49 3.22 -8.30
CA SER A 43 2.72 1.78 -8.07
C SER A 43 2.35 1.34 -6.66
N VAL A 44 2.56 2.22 -5.66
CA VAL A 44 2.10 1.97 -4.28
C VAL A 44 0.58 1.89 -4.24
N TRP A 45 -0.11 2.85 -4.84
CA TRP A 45 -1.58 2.88 -4.87
C TRP A 45 -2.20 1.70 -5.62
N ARG A 46 -1.62 1.29 -6.74
CA ARG A 46 -2.09 0.13 -7.52
C ARG A 46 -2.00 -1.18 -6.72
N SER A 47 -1.09 -1.27 -5.76
CA SER A 47 -0.94 -2.47 -4.92
C SER A 47 -1.88 -2.50 -3.71
N MET A 48 -2.52 -1.39 -3.33
CA MET A 48 -3.38 -1.31 -2.15
C MET A 48 -4.60 -2.24 -2.19
N PRO A 49 -5.34 -2.39 -3.32
CA PRO A 49 -6.45 -3.34 -3.39
C PRO A 49 -6.01 -4.79 -3.13
N PHE A 50 -4.84 -5.17 -3.62
CA PHE A 50 -4.28 -6.51 -3.38
C PHE A 50 -3.96 -6.72 -1.89
N ILE A 51 -3.34 -5.75 -1.23
CA ILE A 51 -3.06 -5.79 0.21
C ILE A 51 -4.38 -5.86 0.99
N GLY A 52 -5.40 -5.09 0.60
CA GLY A 52 -6.73 -5.15 1.19
C GLY A 52 -7.39 -6.52 1.07
N ALA A 53 -7.27 -7.16 -0.09
CA ALA A 53 -7.76 -8.54 -0.30
C ALA A 53 -7.06 -9.56 0.61
N LEU A 54 -5.73 -9.44 0.78
CA LEU A 54 -4.97 -10.29 1.70
C LEU A 54 -5.43 -10.11 3.16
N PHE A 55 -5.75 -8.88 3.58
CA PHE A 55 -6.32 -8.65 4.91
C PHE A 55 -7.70 -9.28 5.06
N GLY A 56 -8.58 -9.14 4.07
CA GLY A 56 -9.89 -9.81 4.08
C GLY A 56 -9.76 -11.32 4.22
N PHE A 57 -8.82 -11.92 3.51
CA PHE A 57 -8.50 -13.34 3.61
C PHE A 57 -7.95 -13.72 5.00
N ALA A 58 -7.04 -12.91 5.55
CA ALA A 58 -6.49 -13.11 6.90
C ALA A 58 -7.59 -13.08 7.97
N VAL A 59 -8.50 -12.11 7.92
CA VAL A 59 -9.64 -12.02 8.84
C VAL A 59 -10.55 -13.25 8.73
N SER A 60 -10.78 -13.73 7.51
CA SER A 60 -11.58 -14.95 7.28
C SER A 60 -10.94 -16.19 7.92
N ILE A 61 -9.62 -16.35 7.76
CA ILE A 61 -8.87 -17.48 8.38
C ILE A 61 -8.93 -17.35 9.90
N ILE A 62 -8.61 -16.18 10.47
CA ILE A 62 -8.65 -15.95 11.92
C ILE A 62 -10.04 -16.32 12.48
N GLY A 63 -11.11 -15.87 11.83
CA GLY A 63 -12.47 -16.19 12.24
C GLY A 63 -12.82 -17.67 12.14
N SER A 64 -12.26 -18.38 11.16
CA SER A 64 -12.41 -19.84 11.01
C SER A 64 -11.68 -20.61 12.10
N VAL A 65 -10.44 -20.23 12.37
CA VAL A 65 -9.58 -20.84 13.42
C VAL A 65 -10.18 -20.60 14.79
N SER A 66 -10.59 -19.36 15.09
CA SER A 66 -11.19 -18.98 16.38
C SER A 66 -12.41 -19.83 16.75
N LYS A 67 -13.20 -20.27 15.78
CA LYS A 67 -14.37 -21.15 16.04
C LYS A 67 -14.02 -22.58 16.41
N ARG A 68 -12.82 -23.03 16.09
CA ARG A 68 -12.34 -24.40 16.35
C ARG A 68 -11.45 -24.51 17.59
N HIS A 69 -11.07 -23.35 18.13
CA HIS A 69 -10.05 -23.26 19.16
C HIS A 69 -10.69 -23.22 20.54
N ASP A 70 -10.48 -24.27 21.34
CA ASP A 70 -10.69 -24.23 22.79
C ASP A 70 -9.44 -23.63 23.43
N PHE A 71 -9.53 -22.35 23.83
CA PHE A 71 -8.40 -21.61 24.41
C PHE A 71 -7.97 -22.18 25.75
N SER A 72 -6.95 -23.03 25.73
CA SER A 72 -6.42 -23.73 26.92
C SER A 72 -4.94 -23.35 27.22
N TYR A 73 -4.47 -22.21 26.74
CA TYR A 73 -3.08 -21.73 26.92
C TYR A 73 -2.00 -22.71 26.47
N THR A 74 -2.25 -23.41 25.38
CA THR A 74 -1.31 -24.33 24.75
C THR A 74 -0.41 -23.61 23.73
N MET A 75 0.62 -24.31 23.24
CA MET A 75 1.50 -23.77 22.18
C MET A 75 0.75 -23.24 20.95
N PRO A 76 -0.33 -23.87 20.43
CA PRO A 76 -1.13 -23.32 19.34
C PRO A 76 -1.69 -21.94 19.63
N ASP A 77 -2.11 -21.66 20.87
CA ASP A 77 -2.67 -20.36 21.27
C ASP A 77 -1.63 -19.24 21.15
N ILE A 78 -0.38 -19.51 21.51
CA ILE A 78 0.71 -18.54 21.41
C ILE A 78 0.91 -18.13 19.95
N PHE A 79 0.96 -19.09 19.02
CA PHE A 79 1.11 -18.81 17.59
C PHE A 79 -0.12 -18.09 17.02
N TYR A 80 -1.31 -18.42 17.49
CA TYR A 80 -2.53 -17.71 17.11
C TYR A 80 -2.51 -16.23 17.53
N PHE A 81 -2.15 -15.93 18.78
CA PHE A 81 -2.02 -14.54 19.24
C PHE A 81 -0.88 -13.79 18.55
N LEU A 82 0.25 -14.44 18.28
CA LEU A 82 1.34 -13.86 17.50
C LEU A 82 0.88 -13.52 16.07
N SER A 83 0.06 -14.36 15.46
CA SER A 83 -0.54 -14.10 14.16
C SER A 83 -1.41 -12.85 14.19
N ILE A 84 -2.31 -12.73 15.17
CA ILE A 84 -3.15 -11.55 15.34
C ILE A 84 -2.30 -10.29 15.51
N ALA A 85 -1.29 -10.34 16.38
CA ALA A 85 -0.38 -9.21 16.61
C ALA A 85 0.35 -8.80 15.32
N ALA A 86 0.81 -9.77 14.51
CA ALA A 86 1.45 -9.52 13.23
C ALA A 86 0.47 -8.87 12.23
N PHE A 87 -0.78 -9.33 12.13
CA PHE A 87 -1.79 -8.72 11.27
C PHE A 87 -2.14 -7.29 11.73
N CYS A 88 -2.25 -7.04 13.04
CA CYS A 88 -2.45 -5.69 13.58
C CYS A 88 -1.28 -4.77 13.24
N ALA A 89 -0.04 -5.25 13.36
CA ALA A 89 1.14 -4.48 12.96
C ALA A 89 1.15 -4.21 11.46
N ALA A 90 0.82 -5.19 10.62
CA ALA A 90 0.69 -5.02 9.18
C ALA A 90 -0.37 -3.95 8.84
N PHE A 91 -1.54 -4.00 9.47
CA PHE A 91 -2.61 -3.01 9.29
C PHE A 91 -2.15 -1.61 9.67
N PHE A 92 -1.45 -1.47 10.79
CA PHE A 92 -0.86 -0.19 11.20
C PHE A 92 0.07 0.40 10.13
N TYR A 93 0.97 -0.41 9.55
CA TYR A 93 1.85 0.04 8.46
C TYR A 93 1.10 0.37 7.17
N VAL A 94 0.00 -0.31 6.86
CA VAL A 94 -0.88 0.09 5.73
C VAL A 94 -1.51 1.44 6.00
N CYS A 95 -2.03 1.68 7.20
CA CYS A 95 -2.56 2.99 7.59
C CYS A 95 -1.48 4.09 7.46
N LEU A 96 -0.24 3.83 7.93
CA LEU A 96 0.87 4.76 7.75
C LEU A 96 1.14 5.08 6.27
N THR A 97 1.07 4.08 5.39
CA THR A 97 1.25 4.28 3.94
C THR A 97 0.20 5.24 3.37
N VAL A 98 -1.03 5.16 3.86
CA VAL A 98 -2.14 6.05 3.43
C VAL A 98 -2.02 7.46 4.02
N VAL A 99 -1.63 7.56 5.30
CA VAL A 99 -1.51 8.86 6.02
C VAL A 99 -0.38 9.72 5.45
N ILE A 100 0.74 9.13 5.02
CA ILE A 100 1.85 9.86 4.40
C ILE A 100 1.46 10.25 2.96
N ARG A 101 0.50 11.17 2.78
CA ARG A 101 -0.09 11.47 1.47
C ARG A 101 0.44 12.75 0.82
N ASN A 102 1.36 13.46 1.44
CA ASN A 102 1.84 14.75 0.92
C ASN A 102 2.77 14.52 -0.27
N PHE A 103 2.19 14.54 -1.48
CA PHE A 103 2.92 14.62 -2.74
C PHE A 103 2.83 16.06 -3.23
N GLU A 104 3.98 16.70 -3.38
CA GLU A 104 4.07 18.07 -3.87
C GLU A 104 4.13 18.06 -5.39
N TYR A 105 3.29 18.88 -6.01
CA TYR A 105 3.29 19.10 -7.44
C TYR A 105 4.00 20.43 -7.74
N PRO A 106 4.73 20.53 -8.85
CA PRO A 106 5.27 21.81 -9.29
C PRO A 106 4.11 22.78 -9.55
N ALA A 107 4.45 24.08 -9.71
CA ALA A 107 3.46 25.12 -9.92
C ALA A 107 2.41 24.75 -10.98
N LYS A 108 1.16 25.08 -10.71
CA LYS A 108 0.05 24.79 -11.64
C LYS A 108 0.29 25.48 -12.98
N SER A 109 -0.23 24.92 -14.07
CA SER A 109 -0.09 25.47 -15.40
C SER A 109 -0.63 26.91 -15.54
N SER A 110 -1.65 27.29 -14.74
CA SER A 110 -2.14 28.66 -14.64
C SER A 110 -1.11 29.61 -14.02
N GLU A 111 -0.51 29.22 -12.90
CA GLU A 111 0.52 29.99 -12.21
C GLU A 111 1.78 30.16 -13.07
N THR A 112 2.18 29.10 -13.75
CA THR A 112 3.30 29.10 -14.69
C THR A 112 3.05 30.08 -15.85
N ARG A 113 1.82 30.08 -16.40
CA ARG A 113 1.43 31.00 -17.49
C ARG A 113 1.38 32.44 -17.01
N ASP A 114 0.79 32.69 -15.83
CA ASP A 114 0.70 34.03 -15.26
C ASP A 114 2.11 34.61 -14.97
N TYR A 115 3.01 33.74 -14.50
CA TYR A 115 4.40 34.12 -14.31
C TYR A 115 5.09 34.47 -15.65
N ALA A 116 4.88 33.66 -16.69
CA ALA A 116 5.41 33.92 -18.03
C ALA A 116 4.92 35.27 -18.59
N HIS A 117 3.63 35.60 -18.41
CA HIS A 117 3.08 36.89 -18.83
C HIS A 117 3.73 38.08 -18.07
N LYS A 118 3.79 37.99 -16.74
CA LYS A 118 4.45 38.99 -15.90
C LYS A 118 5.91 39.22 -16.31
N LEU A 119 6.62 38.12 -16.57
CA LEU A 119 8.02 38.15 -16.96
C LEU A 119 8.19 38.84 -18.36
N THR A 120 7.32 38.47 -19.29
CA THR A 120 7.30 39.09 -20.63
C THR A 120 7.02 40.59 -20.56
N ASP A 121 6.04 41.02 -19.76
CA ASP A 121 5.70 42.43 -19.58
C ASP A 121 6.83 43.19 -18.88
N TRP A 122 7.50 42.59 -17.92
CA TRP A 122 8.67 43.17 -17.27
C TRP A 122 9.82 43.40 -18.25
N TYR A 123 10.15 42.41 -19.10
CA TYR A 123 11.19 42.56 -20.12
C TYR A 123 10.83 43.62 -21.18
N LYS A 124 9.57 43.70 -21.57
CA LYS A 124 9.10 44.78 -22.51
C LYS A 124 9.19 46.15 -21.91
N SER A 125 9.02 46.30 -20.61
CA SER A 125 9.08 47.61 -19.93
C SER A 125 10.52 48.09 -19.74
N ASN A 126 11.49 47.17 -19.65
CA ASN A 126 12.89 47.50 -19.41
C ASN A 126 13.67 47.59 -20.72
N LYS A 127 13.91 48.81 -21.19
CA LYS A 127 14.57 49.11 -22.49
C LYS A 127 15.96 48.49 -22.65
N GLU A 128 16.66 48.23 -21.54
CA GLU A 128 18.00 47.60 -21.54
C GLU A 128 18.01 46.15 -21.99
N HIS A 129 16.84 45.49 -21.99
CA HIS A 129 16.69 44.10 -22.29
C HIS A 129 15.93 43.76 -23.58
N HIS A 130 15.73 44.74 -24.46
CA HIS A 130 14.95 44.56 -25.70
C HIS A 130 15.54 43.55 -26.70
N GLN A 131 16.82 43.21 -26.57
CA GLN A 131 17.43 42.20 -27.43
C GLN A 131 17.16 40.79 -26.87
N ARG A 132 16.61 39.91 -27.70
CA ARG A 132 16.34 38.51 -27.38
C ARG A 132 15.39 38.28 -26.18
N ILE A 133 14.34 39.11 -26.05
CA ILE A 133 13.35 38.99 -24.95
C ILE A 133 12.84 37.55 -24.84
N ASP A 134 12.44 36.94 -25.95
CA ASP A 134 11.87 35.59 -25.95
C ASP A 134 12.85 34.56 -25.39
N ALA A 135 14.15 34.64 -25.74
CA ALA A 135 15.16 33.72 -25.22
C ALA A 135 15.37 33.90 -23.71
N LYS A 136 15.39 35.14 -23.21
CA LYS A 136 15.54 35.45 -21.77
C LYS A 136 14.32 34.99 -20.98
N VAL A 137 13.11 35.20 -21.49
CA VAL A 137 11.87 34.70 -20.88
C VAL A 137 11.89 33.17 -20.78
N VAL A 138 12.32 32.47 -21.84
CA VAL A 138 12.40 31.01 -21.84
C VAL A 138 13.43 30.53 -20.83
N ASP A 139 14.59 31.15 -20.71
CA ASP A 139 15.62 30.72 -19.74
C ASP A 139 15.20 30.97 -18.29
N ASP A 140 14.59 32.13 -18.01
CA ASP A 140 14.07 32.41 -16.66
C ASP A 140 12.89 31.50 -16.29
N MET A 141 12.02 31.16 -17.25
CA MET A 141 10.98 30.20 -17.07
C MET A 141 11.55 28.78 -16.78
N ARG A 142 12.59 28.38 -17.51
CA ARG A 142 13.28 27.12 -17.24
C ARG A 142 13.88 27.10 -15.83
N ARG A 143 14.54 28.19 -15.42
CA ARG A 143 15.09 28.31 -14.06
C ARG A 143 14.00 28.18 -13.01
N PHE A 144 12.90 28.94 -13.15
CA PHE A 144 11.76 28.84 -12.25
C PHE A 144 11.22 27.41 -12.17
N MET A 145 11.08 26.71 -13.30
CA MET A 145 10.59 25.33 -13.30
C MET A 145 11.60 24.36 -12.70
N VAL A 146 12.91 24.56 -12.90
CA VAL A 146 13.96 23.75 -12.25
C VAL A 146 13.88 23.91 -10.74
N ASP A 147 13.74 25.11 -10.22
CA ASP A 147 13.64 25.37 -8.78
C ASP A 147 12.37 24.75 -8.18
N GLN A 148 11.22 24.86 -8.87
CA GLN A 148 9.97 24.22 -8.46
C GLN A 148 10.07 22.69 -8.46
N LEU A 149 10.64 22.11 -9.51
CA LEU A 149 10.85 20.65 -9.60
C LEU A 149 11.86 20.15 -8.57
N ALA A 150 12.94 20.90 -8.31
CA ALA A 150 13.94 20.52 -7.31
C ALA A 150 13.33 20.45 -5.91
N SER A 151 12.55 21.49 -5.52
CA SER A 151 11.86 21.52 -4.23
C SER A 151 10.84 20.37 -4.09
N ALA A 152 10.01 20.18 -5.12
CA ALA A 152 9.03 19.11 -5.15
C ALA A 152 9.70 17.72 -5.10
N ASN A 153 10.80 17.53 -5.84
CA ASN A 153 11.54 16.27 -5.87
C ASN A 153 12.14 15.91 -4.51
N GLU A 154 12.70 16.86 -3.76
CA GLU A 154 13.27 16.62 -2.45
C GLU A 154 12.20 16.12 -1.46
N THR A 155 11.08 16.84 -1.39
CA THR A 155 9.95 16.46 -0.53
C THR A 155 9.36 15.12 -0.94
N ASN A 156 9.12 14.92 -2.24
CA ASN A 156 8.49 13.72 -2.76
C ASN A 156 9.37 12.49 -2.58
N LEU A 157 10.68 12.58 -2.83
CA LEU A 157 11.63 11.49 -2.63
C LEU A 157 11.57 10.97 -1.20
N THR A 158 11.56 11.87 -0.23
CA THR A 158 11.46 11.53 1.19
C THR A 158 10.14 10.83 1.52
N ASN A 159 9.03 11.34 1.01
CA ASN A 159 7.69 10.82 1.28
C ASN A 159 7.47 9.46 0.57
N VAL A 160 7.86 9.34 -0.69
CA VAL A 160 7.78 8.07 -1.45
C VAL A 160 8.64 7.00 -0.79
N ARG A 161 9.86 7.32 -0.35
CA ARG A 161 10.74 6.39 0.38
C ARG A 161 10.10 5.90 1.69
N LYS A 162 9.50 6.80 2.48
CA LYS A 162 8.78 6.43 3.71
C LYS A 162 7.60 5.50 3.42
N ARG A 163 6.82 5.77 2.37
CA ARG A 163 5.69 4.93 1.94
C ARG A 163 6.15 3.55 1.50
N LEU A 164 7.19 3.46 0.68
CA LEU A 164 7.75 2.19 0.23
C LEU A 164 8.24 1.34 1.41
N MET A 165 8.91 1.96 2.39
CA MET A 165 9.33 1.26 3.61
C MET A 165 8.14 0.79 4.45
N ALA A 166 7.11 1.62 4.62
CA ALA A 166 5.90 1.25 5.35
C ALA A 166 5.17 0.08 4.66
N ARG A 167 5.01 0.15 3.32
CA ARG A 167 4.45 -0.94 2.52
C ARG A 167 5.25 -2.24 2.65
N SER A 168 6.57 -2.17 2.54
CA SER A 168 7.45 -3.35 2.67
C SER A 168 7.29 -4.00 4.05
N ARG A 169 7.27 -3.20 5.11
CA ARG A 169 7.03 -3.70 6.47
C ARG A 169 5.64 -4.32 6.63
N ALA A 170 4.61 -3.70 6.04
CA ALA A 170 3.26 -4.27 6.04
C ALA A 170 3.22 -5.67 5.41
N ILE A 171 3.87 -5.86 4.26
CA ILE A 171 3.95 -7.17 3.58
C ILE A 171 4.71 -8.18 4.42
N ILE A 172 5.83 -7.79 5.04
CA ILE A 172 6.61 -8.67 5.92
C ILE A 172 5.76 -9.15 7.11
N PHE A 173 5.06 -8.24 7.78
CA PHE A 173 4.18 -8.60 8.89
C PHE A 173 2.98 -9.45 8.46
N LEU A 174 2.41 -9.22 7.26
CA LEU A 174 1.40 -10.10 6.68
C LEU A 174 1.92 -11.53 6.48
N LEU A 175 3.13 -11.67 5.93
CA LEU A 175 3.75 -12.99 5.74
C LEU A 175 3.99 -13.70 7.08
N PHE A 176 4.48 -12.99 8.09
CA PHE A 176 4.62 -13.55 9.45
C PHE A 176 3.27 -13.94 10.05
N GLY A 177 2.23 -13.14 9.86
CA GLY A 177 0.88 -13.46 10.30
C GLY A 177 0.37 -14.76 9.68
N PHE A 178 0.53 -14.94 8.38
CA PHE A 178 0.17 -16.19 7.69
C PHE A 178 1.03 -17.39 8.13
N LEU A 179 2.32 -17.16 8.34
CA LEU A 179 3.21 -18.22 8.85
C LEU A 179 2.76 -18.69 10.23
N PHE A 180 2.53 -17.78 11.17
CA PHE A 180 2.13 -18.14 12.53
C PHE A 180 0.77 -18.83 12.60
N ILE A 181 -0.22 -18.37 11.81
CA ILE A 181 -1.52 -19.03 11.78
C ILE A 181 -1.43 -20.42 11.15
N SER A 182 -0.60 -20.61 10.13
CA SER A 182 -0.36 -21.93 9.53
C SER A 182 0.30 -22.89 10.49
N VAL A 183 1.26 -22.42 11.31
CA VAL A 183 1.89 -23.20 12.36
C VAL A 183 0.87 -23.59 13.44
N SER A 184 0.03 -22.63 13.87
CA SER A 184 -1.05 -22.90 14.83
C SER A 184 -2.00 -23.99 14.33
N GLU A 185 -2.48 -23.90 13.09
CA GLU A 185 -3.36 -24.91 12.46
C GLU A 185 -2.68 -26.28 12.36
N MET A 186 -1.39 -26.32 12.05
CA MET A 186 -0.64 -27.59 11.99
C MET A 186 -0.60 -28.26 13.35
N PHE A 187 -0.42 -27.54 14.44
CA PHE A 187 -0.45 -28.09 15.79
C PHE A 187 -1.83 -28.62 16.14
N ILE A 188 -2.91 -27.93 15.85
CA ILE A 188 -4.29 -28.34 16.10
C ILE A 188 -4.58 -29.64 15.32
N PHE A 189 -4.25 -29.66 14.02
CA PHE A 189 -4.47 -30.82 13.17
C PHE A 189 -3.71 -32.07 13.66
N THR A 190 -2.48 -31.92 14.14
CA THR A 190 -1.70 -33.05 14.69
C THR A 190 -2.28 -33.55 16.01
N ALA A 191 -2.74 -32.64 16.89
CA ALA A 191 -3.38 -33.00 18.13
C ALA A 191 -4.69 -33.79 17.91
N ASP A 192 -5.54 -33.35 16.99
CA ASP A 192 -6.78 -34.02 16.62
C ASP A 192 -6.53 -35.41 16.05
N ARG A 193 -5.50 -35.59 15.22
CA ARG A 193 -5.12 -36.89 14.69
C ARG A 193 -4.62 -37.88 15.78
N LEU A 194 -3.84 -37.37 16.73
CA LEU A 194 -3.34 -38.19 17.83
C LEU A 194 -4.47 -38.64 18.76
N SER A 195 -5.43 -37.75 19.06
CA SER A 195 -6.58 -38.10 19.90
C SER A 195 -7.54 -39.08 19.21
N SER A 196 -7.76 -38.97 17.91
CA SER A 196 -8.63 -39.87 17.15
C SER A 196 -8.03 -41.27 17.03
N ASN A 197 -6.71 -41.40 16.91
CA ASN A 197 -6.04 -42.71 16.87
C ASN A 197 -5.97 -43.39 18.25
N GLY A 198 -5.97 -42.62 19.35
CA GLY A 198 -6.03 -43.15 20.73
C GLY A 198 -7.40 -43.72 21.11
N ALA A 199 -8.47 -43.17 20.55
CA ALA A 199 -9.84 -43.60 20.84
C ALA A 199 -10.23 -44.96 20.20
N SER A 200 -9.52 -45.39 19.16
CA SER A 200 -9.82 -46.67 18.46
C SER A 200 -9.27 -47.91 19.13
N HIS A 201 -8.56 -47.80 20.26
CA HIS A 201 -8.05 -48.94 21.01
C HIS A 201 -8.86 -49.32 22.27
N HIS A 202 -9.96 -48.63 22.58
CA HIS A 202 -10.92 -49.20 23.54
C HIS A 202 -11.75 -50.26 22.81
N VAL A 203 -11.16 -51.45 22.74
CA VAL A 203 -11.86 -52.69 22.43
C VAL A 203 -13.05 -52.80 23.37
N SER A 204 -14.23 -52.72 22.80
CA SER A 204 -15.49 -53.02 23.46
C SER A 204 -15.40 -54.45 24.03
N SER A 205 -15.23 -54.55 25.35
CA SER A 205 -15.50 -55.83 26.07
C SER A 205 -16.93 -56.30 25.73
N PRO A 206 -17.16 -57.51 25.30
CA PRO A 206 -18.48 -57.97 24.97
C PRO A 206 -19.32 -58.00 26.26
N THR A 207 -20.26 -57.05 26.37
CA THR A 207 -21.30 -57.09 27.41
C THR A 207 -22.15 -58.33 27.18
N VAL A 208 -21.98 -59.29 28.04
CA VAL A 208 -22.84 -60.49 28.12
C VAL A 208 -24.28 -59.95 28.34
N ARG A 209 -25.11 -60.14 27.34
CA ARG A 209 -26.54 -59.81 27.35
C ARG A 209 -27.27 -60.90 28.12
N ASN A 210 -27.55 -60.69 29.40
CA ASN A 210 -28.54 -61.44 30.13
C ASN A 210 -29.93 -61.11 29.63
N THR A 211 -30.47 -61.98 28.81
CA THR A 211 -31.88 -62.04 28.45
C THR A 211 -32.71 -62.37 29.66
N SER A 212 -33.49 -61.41 30.18
CA SER A 212 -34.65 -61.72 31.02
C SER A 212 -35.86 -61.04 30.37
N ALA A 213 -36.74 -61.90 29.91
CA ALA A 213 -38.02 -61.52 29.34
C ALA A 213 -38.95 -60.95 30.43
N SER A 214 -39.63 -59.89 30.13
CA SER A 214 -41.02 -59.69 30.54
C SER A 214 -41.62 -58.57 29.71
N GLY A 215 -42.69 -58.82 29.06
CA GLY A 215 -43.47 -57.96 28.22
C GLY A 215 -44.22 -56.91 29.01
N GLU A 216 -44.60 -55.88 28.29
CA GLU A 216 -45.93 -55.32 28.42
C GLU A 216 -46.21 -54.40 27.27
N ILE A 217 -47.42 -54.51 26.80
CA ILE A 217 -48.14 -53.85 25.69
C ILE A 217 -48.59 -52.48 26.21
N GLN A 218 -48.52 -51.44 25.39
CA GLN A 218 -49.64 -50.52 25.15
C GLN A 218 -49.23 -49.28 24.31
N GLN A 219 -49.80 -49.21 23.14
CA GLN A 219 -50.75 -48.18 22.66
C GLN A 219 -50.23 -46.81 22.29
N THR A 220 -50.27 -46.57 20.99
CA THR A 220 -50.48 -45.36 20.27
C THR A 220 -51.92 -44.86 20.59
N PRO A 221 -52.41 -43.62 20.28
CA PRO A 221 -52.03 -42.69 19.21
C PRO A 221 -52.18 -41.18 19.60
N GLY A 222 -51.83 -40.29 18.70
CA GLY A 222 -52.24 -38.87 18.80
C GLY A 222 -51.58 -37.97 17.78
N ALA A 223 -52.24 -37.85 16.65
CA ALA A 223 -52.02 -36.83 15.64
C ALA A 223 -52.47 -35.42 16.08
N THR A 224 -51.79 -34.40 15.59
CA THR A 224 -52.34 -33.08 15.21
C THR A 224 -51.22 -32.30 14.55
N GLN A 225 -51.13 -32.07 13.37
CA GLN A 225 -51.69 -31.11 12.38
C GLN A 225 -51.85 -29.66 12.86
N GLY A 226 -51.24 -28.74 12.18
CA GLY A 226 -51.42 -27.29 12.27
C GLY A 226 -50.16 -26.62 11.73
N ASP A 227 -50.04 -26.32 10.53
CA ASP A 227 -50.63 -25.38 9.56
C ASP A 227 -50.28 -23.93 9.83
N ALA A 228 -49.79 -23.35 8.73
CA ALA A 228 -49.91 -21.98 8.26
C ALA A 228 -48.97 -20.88 8.77
N SER A 229 -48.26 -20.34 7.91
CA SER A 229 -48.35 -19.11 7.11
C SER A 229 -47.20 -18.15 7.25
N ALA A 230 -46.58 -17.90 6.12
CA ALA A 230 -45.90 -16.64 5.76
C ALA A 230 -46.94 -15.51 5.68
N PRO A 231 -46.64 -14.22 5.49
CA PRO A 231 -45.65 -13.68 4.58
C PRO A 231 -45.02 -12.29 4.92
N ARG A 232 -44.07 -11.87 4.05
CA ARG A 232 -43.82 -10.50 3.56
C ARG A 232 -43.42 -9.38 4.56
N ARG A 233 -42.28 -8.85 4.47
CA ARG A 233 -41.90 -7.67 3.64
C ARG A 233 -40.39 -7.56 3.53
#